data_9506447cdd1a7149fd9e976d94f7ebd4
#
_entry.id   9506447cdd1a7149fd9e976d94f7ebd4
#
_cell.length_a   1.000
_cell.length_b   1.000
_cell.length_c   1.000
_cell.angle_alpha   90.00
_cell.angle_beta   90.00
_cell.angle_gamma   90.00
#
_symmetry.space_group_name_H-M   'P 1'
#
loop_
_entity.id
_entity.type
_entity.pdbx_description
1 polymer ?
#
loop_
_entity_poly.entity_id
_entity_poly.type
_entity_poly.pdbx_seq_one_letter_code
_entity_poly.pdbx_strand_id
1 'polypeptide(L)'
;DANEWVNKLDLAYTLSEDLIFGRIVFNHVGGEPDPDGEYLVRLSGSRLKAGPGGGRLPRSMVRLVSGGIYTVTYTGRDSAGNFVSEFIIPNVRFDEIKPFVVITKPMASETVFDSFKWPYANSEKVSYTLSEDLREGSLTVVNTGGKLDSRSPIEIQLTKDEMKAGSYLETMLINSVNLIDSSFYTYSLNGIDSARNVADGYTVTNIHYDITKPVIDLIEPAQNGALNIPLITYDFSETMLEADL
;
A
#
# COMPACT_ATOMS: atom_id res chain seq x y z
N ASP A 1 2.02 15.19 19.31
CA ASP A 1 0.75 14.51 19.06
C ASP A 1 0.62 13.32 20.00
N ALA A 2 -0.53 13.22 20.69
CA ALA A 2 -0.79 12.22 21.75
C ALA A 2 -0.98 10.77 21.24
N ASN A 3 -0.78 10.51 19.96
CA ASN A 3 -0.87 9.19 19.32
C ASN A 3 0.32 9.02 18.39
N GLU A 4 1.46 8.64 18.92
CA GLU A 4 2.64 8.37 18.11
C GLU A 4 2.65 6.91 17.67
N TRP A 5 2.66 6.70 16.34
CA TRP A 5 2.87 5.39 15.75
C TRP A 5 4.36 5.15 15.52
N VAL A 6 4.85 4.00 15.93
CA VAL A 6 6.25 3.61 15.77
C VAL A 6 6.35 2.18 15.22
N ASN A 7 7.23 1.98 14.25
CA ASN A 7 7.54 0.65 13.70
C ASN A 7 8.93 0.14 14.11
N LYS A 8 9.65 0.93 14.91
CA LYS A 8 11.00 0.61 15.37
C LYS A 8 11.18 1.11 16.79
N LEU A 9 11.96 0.39 17.57
CA LEU A 9 12.31 0.77 18.94
C LEU A 9 13.58 1.62 18.95
N ASP A 10 13.53 2.77 18.26
CA ASP A 10 14.62 3.74 18.25
C ASP A 10 14.34 4.80 19.31
N LEU A 11 15.21 4.85 20.34
CA LEU A 11 15.15 5.85 21.39
C LEU A 11 15.95 7.09 21.02
N ALA A 12 15.42 8.26 21.35
CA ALA A 12 16.16 9.52 21.31
C ALA A 12 15.77 10.34 22.54
N TYR A 13 16.74 10.77 23.32
CA TYR A 13 16.56 11.62 24.50
C TYR A 13 17.82 12.47 24.74
N THR A 14 17.71 13.46 25.61
CA THR A 14 18.84 14.28 26.05
C THR A 14 18.86 14.32 27.57
N LEU A 15 20.02 14.06 28.17
CA LEU A 15 20.26 14.19 29.59
C LEU A 15 20.97 15.51 29.88
N SER A 16 20.48 16.24 30.87
CA SER A 16 21.13 17.48 31.36
C SER A 16 22.44 17.22 32.06
N GLU A 17 22.57 16.04 32.72
CA GLU A 17 23.72 15.63 33.48
C GLU A 17 23.92 14.11 33.46
N ASP A 18 25.07 13.64 33.99
CA ASP A 18 25.38 12.22 34.12
C ASP A 18 24.49 11.55 35.15
N LEU A 19 23.96 10.39 34.81
CA LEU A 19 23.20 9.53 35.73
C LEU A 19 24.03 8.35 36.18
N ILE A 20 23.80 7.87 37.43
CA ILE A 20 24.32 6.59 37.93
C ILE A 20 23.34 5.44 37.72
N PHE A 21 22.07 5.78 37.48
CA PHE A 21 20.99 4.85 37.21
C PHE A 21 19.99 5.46 36.23
N GLY A 22 19.53 4.66 35.27
CA GLY A 22 18.44 5.03 34.34
C GLY A 22 17.72 3.79 33.86
N ARG A 23 16.42 3.91 33.68
CA ARG A 23 15.59 2.86 33.14
C ARG A 23 14.47 3.43 32.26
N ILE A 24 14.06 2.65 31.29
CA ILE A 24 12.86 2.89 30.47
C ILE A 24 11.92 1.71 30.68
N VAL A 25 10.65 2.00 30.90
CA VAL A 25 9.60 1.01 31.05
C VAL A 25 8.60 1.20 29.93
N PHE A 26 8.29 0.13 29.22
CA PHE A 26 7.19 0.06 28.28
C PHE A 26 6.07 -0.73 28.97
N ASN A 27 4.94 -0.08 29.20
CA ASN A 27 3.80 -0.69 29.88
C ASN A 27 2.62 -0.79 28.91
N HIS A 28 2.17 -2.01 28.65
CA HIS A 28 1.03 -2.26 27.77
C HIS A 28 -0.25 -1.70 28.41
N VAL A 29 -0.98 -0.88 27.66
CA VAL A 29 -2.19 -0.20 28.14
C VAL A 29 -3.41 -0.42 27.25
N GLY A 30 -3.26 -1.14 26.11
CA GLY A 30 -4.37 -1.43 25.20
C GLY A 30 -3.93 -1.92 23.84
N GLY A 31 -4.88 -2.01 22.89
CA GLY A 31 -4.65 -2.57 21.57
C GLY A 31 -4.57 -4.10 21.59
N GLU A 32 -3.77 -4.68 20.68
CA GLU A 32 -3.54 -6.13 20.65
C GLU A 32 -2.90 -6.61 21.94
N PRO A 33 -3.36 -7.74 22.51
CA PRO A 33 -2.89 -8.25 23.79
C PRO A 33 -1.39 -8.57 23.77
N ASP A 34 -0.66 -8.09 24.79
CA ASP A 34 0.74 -8.40 25.00
C ASP A 34 0.88 -9.31 26.23
N PRO A 35 1.29 -10.59 26.06
CA PRO A 35 1.40 -11.54 27.17
C PRO A 35 2.41 -11.14 28.23
N ASP A 36 3.49 -10.43 27.84
CA ASP A 36 4.53 -9.99 28.77
C ASP A 36 4.11 -8.70 29.51
N GLY A 37 3.29 -7.87 28.89
CA GLY A 37 2.63 -6.69 29.45
C GLY A 37 3.54 -5.53 29.86
N GLU A 38 4.76 -5.81 30.32
CA GLU A 38 5.74 -4.81 30.76
C GLU A 38 7.16 -5.19 30.33
N TYR A 39 7.90 -4.21 29.80
CA TYR A 39 9.31 -4.37 29.46
C TYR A 39 10.15 -3.31 30.15
N LEU A 40 11.18 -3.75 30.88
CA LEU A 40 12.10 -2.90 31.59
C LEU A 40 13.48 -2.91 30.92
N VAL A 41 13.91 -1.75 30.44
CA VAL A 41 15.24 -1.53 29.87
C VAL A 41 16.10 -0.74 30.82
N ARG A 42 17.17 -1.34 31.34
CA ARG A 42 18.19 -0.64 32.15
C ARG A 42 19.18 0.03 31.22
N LEU A 43 19.41 1.31 31.44
CA LEU A 43 20.42 2.08 30.73
C LEU A 43 21.79 1.86 31.32
N SER A 44 22.82 1.84 30.46
CA SER A 44 24.20 1.64 30.88
C SER A 44 25.19 2.36 29.97
N GLY A 45 26.41 2.57 30.44
CA GLY A 45 27.50 3.15 29.65
C GLY A 45 27.18 4.56 29.15
N SER A 46 27.38 4.80 27.86
CA SER A 46 27.15 6.11 27.23
C SER A 46 25.69 6.58 27.29
N ARG A 47 24.75 5.68 27.48
CA ARG A 47 23.32 6.02 27.64
C ARG A 47 22.98 6.72 28.95
N LEU A 48 23.92 6.78 29.92
CA LEU A 48 23.80 7.50 31.19
C LEU A 48 24.59 8.81 31.24
N LYS A 49 25.22 9.21 30.13
CA LYS A 49 26.02 10.43 30.05
C LYS A 49 25.19 11.64 29.61
N ALA A 50 25.56 12.81 30.14
CA ALA A 50 25.01 14.09 29.76
C ALA A 50 25.09 14.28 28.22
N GLY A 51 24.10 14.96 27.67
CA GLY A 51 23.97 15.20 26.23
C GLY A 51 23.01 14.23 25.54
N PRO A 52 23.02 14.20 24.19
CA PRO A 52 22.12 13.35 23.41
C PRO A 52 22.47 11.89 23.61
N GLY A 53 21.45 11.10 23.91
CA GLY A 53 21.50 9.65 24.09
C GLY A 53 20.43 8.93 23.30
N GLY A 54 20.50 7.59 23.28
CA GLY A 54 19.49 6.78 22.64
C GLY A 54 20.05 5.59 21.87
N GLY A 55 19.47 5.35 20.70
CA GLY A 55 19.79 4.26 19.79
C GLY A 55 18.77 3.14 19.82
N ARG A 56 18.92 2.20 18.90
CA ARG A 56 17.99 1.11 18.73
C ARG A 56 18.03 0.13 19.91
N LEU A 57 16.86 -0.21 20.42
CA LEU A 57 16.70 -1.32 21.35
C LEU A 57 16.58 -2.63 20.57
N PRO A 58 17.41 -3.65 20.94
CA PRO A 58 17.28 -4.95 20.28
C PRO A 58 16.01 -5.66 20.75
N ARG A 59 15.41 -6.43 19.86
CA ARG A 59 14.21 -7.23 20.16
C ARG A 59 14.41 -8.27 21.27
N SER A 60 15.65 -8.64 21.56
CA SER A 60 15.96 -9.49 22.71
C SER A 60 15.70 -8.82 24.08
N MET A 61 15.63 -7.49 24.10
CA MET A 61 15.33 -6.72 25.32
C MET A 61 13.86 -6.32 25.41
N VAL A 62 13.24 -5.97 24.26
CA VAL A 62 11.86 -5.48 24.20
C VAL A 62 11.18 -6.07 22.99
N ARG A 63 10.08 -6.79 23.19
CA ARG A 63 9.32 -7.51 22.15
C ARG A 63 7.89 -7.01 22.07
N LEU A 64 7.71 -5.71 21.82
CA LEU A 64 6.37 -5.14 21.69
C LEU A 64 5.55 -5.90 20.63
N VAL A 65 4.26 -6.03 20.87
CA VAL A 65 3.32 -6.67 19.97
C VAL A 65 2.79 -5.63 18.97
N SER A 66 2.79 -5.97 17.68
CA SER A 66 2.21 -5.11 16.65
C SER A 66 0.72 -4.92 16.89
N GLY A 67 0.21 -3.69 16.81
CA GLY A 67 -1.14 -3.32 17.21
C GLY A 67 -1.29 -2.99 18.69
N GLY A 68 -0.27 -3.24 19.52
CA GLY A 68 -0.26 -2.91 20.95
C GLY A 68 -0.09 -1.41 21.20
N ILE A 69 -0.67 -0.95 22.31
CA ILE A 69 -0.57 0.44 22.80
C ILE A 69 0.19 0.45 24.11
N TYR A 70 1.21 1.29 24.21
CA TYR A 70 2.11 1.32 25.37
C TYR A 70 2.22 2.73 25.95
N THR A 71 2.42 2.77 27.27
CA THR A 71 2.97 3.96 27.94
C THR A 71 4.46 3.75 28.13
N VAL A 72 5.27 4.71 27.67
CA VAL A 72 6.72 4.68 27.83
C VAL A 72 7.13 5.64 28.91
N THR A 73 7.76 5.13 29.97
CA THR A 73 8.19 5.92 31.14
C THR A 73 9.70 5.89 31.26
N TYR A 74 10.33 7.05 31.36
CA TYR A 74 11.74 7.21 31.63
C TYR A 74 11.95 7.67 33.07
N THR A 75 12.85 6.99 33.84
CA THR A 75 13.26 7.38 35.16
C THR A 75 14.77 7.25 35.33
N GLY A 76 15.36 8.04 36.23
CA GLY A 76 16.79 7.99 36.48
C GLY A 76 17.19 8.68 37.80
N ARG A 77 18.48 8.54 38.18
CA ARG A 77 19.05 9.17 39.37
C ARG A 77 20.49 9.57 39.09
N ASP A 78 20.88 10.76 39.54
CA ASP A 78 22.24 11.27 39.49
C ASP A 78 23.13 10.72 40.65
N SER A 79 24.38 11.13 40.69
CA SER A 79 25.34 10.73 41.75
C SER A 79 25.07 11.38 43.10
N ALA A 80 24.34 12.49 43.15
CA ALA A 80 23.94 13.16 44.40
C ALA A 80 22.68 12.53 44.99
N GLY A 81 22.03 11.62 44.29
CA GLY A 81 20.81 10.93 44.72
C GLY A 81 19.52 11.58 44.22
N ASN A 82 19.60 12.65 43.45
CA ASN A 82 18.42 13.31 42.91
C ASN A 82 17.77 12.45 41.80
N PHE A 83 16.45 12.33 41.86
CA PHE A 83 15.70 11.63 40.82
C PHE A 83 15.34 12.56 39.69
N VAL A 84 15.45 12.03 38.46
CA VAL A 84 14.87 12.67 37.25
C VAL A 84 13.34 12.72 37.44
N SER A 85 12.73 13.85 37.12
CA SER A 85 11.27 13.92 36.99
C SER A 85 10.82 12.90 35.96
N GLU A 86 9.83 12.07 36.31
CA GLU A 86 9.32 11.07 35.37
C GLU A 86 8.93 11.72 34.05
N PHE A 87 9.47 11.19 32.95
CA PHE A 87 9.05 11.58 31.61
C PHE A 87 8.18 10.45 31.04
N ILE A 88 6.92 10.77 30.76
CA ILE A 88 5.91 9.79 30.33
C ILE A 88 5.44 10.14 28.92
N ILE A 89 5.51 9.17 28.01
CA ILE A 89 4.90 9.24 26.68
C ILE A 89 3.72 8.26 26.66
N PRO A 90 2.49 8.73 26.74
CA PRO A 90 1.32 7.88 26.71
C PRO A 90 0.93 7.51 25.26
N ASN A 91 0.18 6.42 25.11
CA ASN A 91 -0.46 6.02 23.87
C ASN A 91 0.48 5.80 22.66
N VAL A 92 1.72 5.35 22.91
CA VAL A 92 2.63 4.91 21.85
C VAL A 92 2.06 3.65 21.19
N ARG A 93 1.73 3.71 19.93
CA ARG A 93 1.22 2.60 19.12
C ARG A 93 2.36 1.94 18.38
N PHE A 94 2.58 0.66 18.63
CA PHE A 94 3.63 -0.11 17.96
C PHE A 94 3.02 -0.91 16.81
N ASP A 95 3.57 -0.74 15.61
CA ASP A 95 3.18 -1.52 14.45
C ASP A 95 4.37 -1.70 13.50
N GLU A 96 4.76 -2.94 13.26
CA GLU A 96 5.83 -3.31 12.34
C GLU A 96 5.33 -4.14 11.16
N ILE A 97 4.03 -4.37 11.07
CA ILE A 97 3.41 -5.09 9.97
C ILE A 97 3.30 -4.13 8.79
N LYS A 98 3.77 -4.58 7.63
CA LYS A 98 3.62 -3.80 6.40
C LYS A 98 2.19 -3.90 5.88
N PRO A 99 1.63 -2.81 5.37
CA PRO A 99 0.37 -2.88 4.66
C PRO A 99 0.52 -3.77 3.41
N PHE A 100 -0.53 -4.54 3.14
CA PHE A 100 -0.66 -5.32 1.92
C PHE A 100 -1.58 -4.58 0.96
N VAL A 101 -1.10 -4.35 -0.25
CA VAL A 101 -1.84 -3.68 -1.33
C VAL A 101 -1.88 -4.57 -2.55
N VAL A 102 -3.06 -4.70 -3.20
CA VAL A 102 -3.24 -5.54 -4.39
C VAL A 102 -4.17 -4.87 -5.38
N ILE A 103 -3.77 -4.82 -6.64
CA ILE A 103 -4.68 -4.50 -7.75
C ILE A 103 -5.41 -5.78 -8.12
N THR A 104 -6.75 -5.75 -8.08
CA THR A 104 -7.62 -6.88 -8.41
C THR A 104 -8.24 -6.77 -9.80
N LYS A 105 -8.23 -5.56 -10.40
CA LYS A 105 -8.53 -5.29 -11.81
C LYS A 105 -7.74 -4.05 -12.29
N PRO A 106 -7.23 -4.04 -13.52
CA PRO A 106 -7.18 -5.16 -14.47
C PRO A 106 -6.23 -6.26 -13.99
N MET A 107 -6.55 -7.51 -14.29
CA MET A 107 -5.71 -8.67 -14.02
C MET A 107 -5.45 -9.45 -15.32
N ALA A 108 -4.38 -10.23 -15.36
CA ALA A 108 -4.21 -11.23 -16.40
C ALA A 108 -5.38 -12.22 -16.32
N SER A 109 -6.08 -12.44 -17.43
CA SER A 109 -7.17 -13.41 -17.49
C SER A 109 -6.61 -14.83 -17.29
N GLU A 110 -7.11 -15.55 -16.27
CA GLU A 110 -6.81 -16.98 -16.09
C GLU A 110 -7.72 -17.87 -16.95
N THR A 111 -8.63 -17.30 -17.75
CA THR A 111 -9.57 -18.07 -18.55
C THR A 111 -8.92 -18.69 -19.77
N VAL A 112 -9.10 -20.01 -19.87
CA VAL A 112 -8.44 -20.98 -20.75
C VAL A 112 -8.74 -20.80 -22.26
N PHE A 113 -9.55 -19.81 -22.63
CA PHE A 113 -9.97 -19.59 -24.03
C PHE A 113 -9.14 -18.57 -24.79
N ASP A 114 -8.18 -17.91 -24.13
CA ASP A 114 -7.45 -16.85 -24.78
C ASP A 114 -5.97 -17.20 -24.95
N SER A 115 -5.54 -17.23 -26.20
CA SER A 115 -4.11 -17.27 -26.58
C SER A 115 -3.38 -16.00 -26.15
N PHE A 116 -4.12 -14.98 -25.70
CA PHE A 116 -3.61 -13.68 -25.26
C PHE A 116 -3.48 -13.68 -23.74
N LYS A 117 -2.26 -13.74 -23.24
CA LYS A 117 -1.90 -13.71 -21.81
C LYS A 117 -1.85 -12.30 -21.22
N TRP A 118 -2.50 -11.32 -21.83
CA TRP A 118 -2.42 -9.93 -21.38
C TRP A 118 -3.65 -9.53 -20.58
N PRO A 119 -3.48 -8.75 -19.49
CA PRO A 119 -4.62 -8.08 -18.89
C PRO A 119 -5.16 -6.98 -19.83
N TYR A 120 -6.48 -6.95 -20.03
CA TYR A 120 -7.15 -5.93 -20.81
C TYR A 120 -7.86 -4.94 -19.89
N ALA A 121 -7.85 -3.67 -20.28
CA ALA A 121 -8.65 -2.62 -19.66
C ALA A 121 -9.39 -1.83 -20.76
N ASN A 122 -10.71 -1.77 -20.66
CA ASN A 122 -11.58 -0.95 -21.54
C ASN A 122 -12.11 0.30 -20.82
N SER A 123 -11.58 0.61 -19.68
CA SER A 123 -11.92 1.79 -18.89
C SER A 123 -10.74 2.17 -17.99
N GLU A 124 -10.78 3.38 -17.45
CA GLU A 124 -9.80 3.91 -16.51
C GLU A 124 -10.06 3.50 -15.06
N LYS A 125 -10.96 2.54 -14.85
CA LYS A 125 -11.32 2.03 -13.53
C LYS A 125 -10.33 1.00 -13.05
N VAL A 126 -10.00 1.08 -11.76
CA VAL A 126 -9.12 0.15 -11.09
C VAL A 126 -9.84 -0.44 -9.88
N SER A 127 -9.72 -1.75 -9.69
CA SER A 127 -10.15 -2.40 -8.45
C SER A 127 -8.93 -2.80 -7.64
N TYR A 128 -8.95 -2.58 -6.34
CA TYR A 128 -7.82 -2.90 -5.46
C TYR A 128 -8.29 -3.20 -4.04
N THR A 129 -7.40 -3.78 -3.24
CA THR A 129 -7.64 -4.10 -1.82
C THR A 129 -6.47 -3.60 -0.99
N LEU A 130 -6.80 -3.06 0.18
CA LEU A 130 -5.86 -2.63 1.21
C LEU A 130 -6.13 -3.40 2.50
N SER A 131 -5.09 -3.97 3.12
CA SER A 131 -5.21 -4.71 4.38
C SER A 131 -5.50 -3.82 5.58
N GLU A 132 -5.08 -2.57 5.52
CA GLU A 132 -5.17 -1.57 6.59
C GLU A 132 -5.23 -0.14 6.04
N ASP A 133 -5.50 0.82 6.93
CA ASP A 133 -5.50 2.24 6.57
C ASP A 133 -4.10 2.72 6.19
N LEU A 134 -3.98 3.35 5.03
CA LEU A 134 -2.74 3.98 4.60
C LEU A 134 -2.69 5.46 5.04
N ARG A 135 -1.50 5.92 5.36
CA ARG A 135 -1.18 7.34 5.52
C ARG A 135 -0.90 8.02 4.17
N GLU A 136 -0.23 7.29 3.29
CA GLU A 136 0.14 7.72 1.96
C GLU A 136 -0.10 6.56 1.01
N GLY A 137 -0.70 6.81 -0.16
CA GLY A 137 -0.95 5.80 -1.17
C GLY A 137 -0.93 6.40 -2.57
N SER A 138 -0.34 5.68 -3.53
CA SER A 138 -0.26 6.13 -4.90
C SER A 138 -0.38 5.00 -5.91
N LEU A 139 -1.01 5.30 -7.04
CA LEU A 139 -0.99 4.47 -8.25
C LEU A 139 -0.12 5.15 -9.30
N THR A 140 0.93 4.45 -9.76
CA THR A 140 1.77 4.89 -10.87
C THR A 140 1.37 4.12 -12.12
N VAL A 141 1.12 4.85 -13.21
CA VAL A 141 0.76 4.30 -14.54
C VAL A 141 1.86 4.65 -15.53
N VAL A 142 2.50 3.63 -16.09
CA VAL A 142 3.62 3.79 -17.02
C VAL A 142 3.24 3.21 -18.37
N ASN A 143 3.32 4.02 -19.45
CA ASN A 143 3.21 3.53 -20.82
C ASN A 143 4.43 2.68 -21.16
N THR A 144 4.21 1.43 -21.56
CA THR A 144 5.27 0.45 -21.82
C THR A 144 5.30 -0.04 -23.26
N GLY A 145 4.35 0.40 -24.10
CA GLY A 145 4.29 0.03 -25.51
C GLY A 145 3.04 0.54 -26.23
N GLY A 146 2.87 0.15 -27.48
CA GLY A 146 1.78 0.64 -28.32
C GLY A 146 1.95 2.10 -28.70
N LYS A 147 0.87 2.87 -28.71
CA LYS A 147 0.94 4.31 -28.97
C LYS A 147 1.60 5.02 -27.78
N LEU A 148 2.46 6.00 -28.08
CA LEU A 148 3.20 6.75 -27.07
C LEU A 148 2.27 7.67 -26.28
N ASP A 149 2.30 7.56 -24.94
CA ASP A 149 1.71 8.52 -24.03
C ASP A 149 2.81 9.43 -23.46
N SER A 150 2.86 10.66 -23.96
CA SER A 150 3.89 11.63 -23.56
C SER A 150 3.77 12.11 -22.11
N ARG A 151 2.68 11.76 -21.40
CA ARG A 151 2.45 12.09 -19.98
C ARG A 151 3.04 11.04 -19.06
N SER A 152 3.43 9.87 -19.59
CA SER A 152 4.00 8.77 -18.80
C SER A 152 5.39 9.12 -18.24
N PRO A 153 5.70 8.83 -16.96
CA PRO A 153 4.84 8.17 -15.97
C PRO A 153 3.77 9.10 -15.39
N ILE A 154 2.61 8.56 -15.08
CA ILE A 154 1.50 9.29 -14.48
C ILE A 154 1.38 8.83 -13.03
N GLU A 155 1.47 9.75 -12.07
CA GLU A 155 1.31 9.48 -10.64
C GLU A 155 -0.02 10.01 -10.15
N ILE A 156 -0.79 9.14 -9.51
CA ILE A 156 -2.11 9.41 -8.96
C ILE A 156 -2.05 9.16 -7.46
N GLN A 157 -2.27 10.21 -6.67
CA GLN A 157 -2.33 10.09 -5.22
C GLN A 157 -3.74 9.65 -4.81
N LEU A 158 -3.82 8.64 -3.94
CA LEU A 158 -5.08 8.21 -3.37
C LEU A 158 -5.65 9.27 -2.43
N THR A 159 -6.95 9.46 -2.46
CA THR A 159 -7.66 10.30 -1.50
C THR A 159 -7.73 9.64 -0.13
N LYS A 160 -8.10 10.39 0.91
CA LYS A 160 -8.25 9.84 2.28
C LYS A 160 -9.26 8.69 2.37
N ASP A 161 -10.32 8.74 1.57
CA ASP A 161 -11.35 7.69 1.55
C ASP A 161 -10.85 6.45 0.80
N GLU A 162 -10.03 6.63 -0.23
CA GLU A 162 -9.41 5.56 -1.02
C GLU A 162 -8.22 4.88 -0.31
N MET A 163 -7.75 5.45 0.80
CA MET A 163 -6.67 4.92 1.64
C MET A 163 -7.16 4.14 2.88
N LYS A 164 -8.49 3.91 3.02
CA LYS A 164 -9.02 3.10 4.12
C LYS A 164 -8.86 1.61 3.86
N ALA A 165 -8.73 0.81 4.92
CA ALA A 165 -8.75 -0.64 4.82
C ALA A 165 -10.02 -1.13 4.11
N GLY A 166 -9.88 -2.05 3.18
CA GLY A 166 -11.02 -2.61 2.46
C GLY A 166 -10.78 -2.88 0.98
N SER A 167 -11.86 -3.27 0.30
CA SER A 167 -11.84 -3.54 -1.14
C SER A 167 -12.57 -2.45 -1.90
N TYR A 168 -11.93 -1.94 -2.93
CA TYR A 168 -12.42 -0.89 -3.81
C TYR A 168 -12.71 -1.49 -5.18
N LEU A 169 -13.96 -1.39 -5.62
CA LEU A 169 -14.40 -1.97 -6.89
C LEU A 169 -14.62 -0.86 -7.92
N GLU A 170 -13.97 -1.02 -9.09
CA GLU A 170 -14.13 -0.12 -10.24
C GLU A 170 -14.00 1.36 -9.89
N THR A 171 -13.04 1.69 -9.02
CA THR A 171 -12.76 3.08 -8.62
C THR A 171 -12.11 3.83 -9.76
N MET A 172 -12.58 5.05 -10.02
CA MET A 172 -12.06 5.92 -11.08
C MET A 172 -10.79 6.66 -10.62
N LEU A 173 -9.73 5.94 -10.26
CA LEU A 173 -8.46 6.54 -9.84
C LEU A 173 -7.80 7.37 -10.94
N ILE A 174 -8.03 6.99 -12.20
CA ILE A 174 -7.37 7.57 -13.38
C ILE A 174 -8.25 8.64 -14.05
N ASN A 175 -9.28 9.12 -13.38
CA ASN A 175 -10.40 9.93 -13.92
C ASN A 175 -10.02 11.22 -14.69
N SER A 176 -8.77 11.64 -14.64
CA SER A 176 -8.32 12.88 -15.31
C SER A 176 -7.23 12.63 -16.34
N VAL A 177 -6.95 11.38 -16.67
CA VAL A 177 -5.72 11.06 -17.39
C VAL A 177 -5.96 10.76 -18.87
N ASN A 178 -7.14 10.28 -19.30
CA ASN A 178 -7.46 9.89 -20.67
C ASN A 178 -6.35 9.02 -21.29
N LEU A 179 -6.22 7.78 -20.85
CA LEU A 179 -5.23 6.84 -21.39
C LEU A 179 -5.35 6.72 -22.92
N ILE A 180 -4.26 6.43 -23.57
CA ILE A 180 -4.21 6.35 -25.04
C ILE A 180 -4.68 4.97 -25.47
N ASP A 181 -5.72 4.92 -26.29
CA ASP A 181 -6.25 3.71 -26.91
C ASP A 181 -5.18 2.95 -27.71
N SER A 182 -5.21 1.63 -27.68
CA SER A 182 -4.23 0.73 -28.32
C SER A 182 -2.82 0.89 -27.76
N SER A 183 -2.70 1.17 -26.47
CA SER A 183 -1.43 1.29 -25.74
C SER A 183 -1.31 0.24 -24.66
N PHE A 184 -0.07 -0.05 -24.27
CA PHE A 184 0.25 -0.94 -23.15
C PHE A 184 0.71 -0.14 -21.96
N TYR A 185 0.21 -0.50 -20.77
CA TYR A 185 0.56 0.15 -19.52
C TYR A 185 1.00 -0.85 -18.46
N THR A 186 1.78 -0.35 -17.52
CA THR A 186 2.07 -1.01 -16.25
C THR A 186 1.50 -0.16 -15.12
N TYR A 187 0.72 -0.79 -14.23
CA TYR A 187 0.14 -0.15 -13.04
C TYR A 187 0.89 -0.64 -11.81
N SER A 188 1.33 0.27 -10.96
CA SER A 188 2.01 -0.03 -9.71
C SER A 188 1.32 0.69 -8.55
N LEU A 189 0.72 -0.07 -7.63
CA LEU A 189 0.08 0.45 -6.42
C LEU A 189 1.05 0.34 -5.25
N ASN A 190 1.26 1.44 -4.54
CA ASN A 190 2.13 1.54 -3.38
C ASN A 190 1.41 2.20 -2.22
N GLY A 191 1.90 1.96 -1.01
CA GLY A 191 1.33 2.57 0.19
C GLY A 191 2.29 2.57 1.37
N ILE A 192 2.02 3.49 2.30
CA ILE A 192 2.73 3.62 3.57
C ILE A 192 1.66 3.78 4.65
N ASP A 193 1.76 3.00 5.73
CA ASP A 193 0.85 3.09 6.86
C ASP A 193 1.18 4.25 7.83
N SER A 194 0.40 4.37 8.90
CA SER A 194 0.60 5.39 9.94
C SER A 194 1.90 5.19 10.75
N ALA A 195 2.39 3.97 10.87
CA ALA A 195 3.65 3.63 11.53
C ALA A 195 4.87 3.79 10.61
N ARG A 196 4.66 4.16 9.34
CA ARG A 196 5.66 4.29 8.28
C ARG A 196 6.22 2.96 7.79
N ASN A 197 5.47 1.87 7.90
CA ASN A 197 5.80 0.65 7.17
C ASN A 197 5.43 0.84 5.71
N VAL A 198 6.34 0.48 4.83
CA VAL A 198 6.16 0.61 3.38
C VAL A 198 5.65 -0.71 2.84
N ALA A 199 4.55 -0.70 2.11
CA ALA A 199 4.07 -1.86 1.37
C ALA A 199 5.14 -2.37 0.39
N ASP A 200 5.13 -3.67 0.13
CA ASP A 200 6.03 -4.24 -0.89
C ASP A 200 5.64 -3.82 -2.33
N GLY A 201 4.50 -3.14 -2.45
CA GLY A 201 3.93 -2.70 -3.72
C GLY A 201 3.29 -3.85 -4.51
N TYR A 202 2.37 -3.51 -5.40
CA TYR A 202 1.77 -4.48 -6.31
C TYR A 202 1.77 -3.93 -7.73
N THR A 203 2.24 -4.74 -8.68
CA THR A 203 2.41 -4.30 -10.07
C THR A 203 1.70 -5.26 -11.01
N VAL A 204 0.90 -4.69 -11.92
CA VAL A 204 0.31 -5.39 -13.07
C VAL A 204 0.95 -4.85 -14.34
N THR A 205 1.58 -5.72 -15.11
CA THR A 205 2.31 -5.35 -16.33
C THR A 205 1.54 -5.70 -17.59
N ASN A 206 1.89 -5.05 -18.68
CA ASN A 206 1.36 -5.33 -20.02
C ASN A 206 -0.17 -5.22 -20.13
N ILE A 207 -0.77 -4.28 -19.40
CA ILE A 207 -2.19 -3.98 -19.51
C ILE A 207 -2.44 -3.35 -20.90
N HIS A 208 -3.18 -4.05 -21.75
CA HIS A 208 -3.62 -3.51 -23.03
C HIS A 208 -4.85 -2.64 -22.81
N TYR A 209 -4.72 -1.34 -23.01
CA TYR A 209 -5.82 -0.41 -22.93
C TYR A 209 -6.48 -0.27 -24.29
N ASP A 210 -7.75 -0.71 -24.38
CA ASP A 210 -8.52 -0.73 -25.61
C ASP A 210 -9.97 -0.33 -25.31
N ILE A 211 -10.39 0.79 -25.89
CA ILE A 211 -11.75 1.34 -25.81
C ILE A 211 -12.47 1.33 -27.15
N THR A 212 -11.80 0.85 -28.18
CA THR A 212 -12.39 0.71 -29.50
C THR A 212 -13.37 -0.46 -29.47
N LYS A 213 -14.60 -0.22 -29.91
CA LYS A 213 -15.61 -1.28 -29.98
C LYS A 213 -15.41 -2.11 -31.23
N PRO A 214 -15.51 -3.44 -31.14
CA PRO A 214 -15.52 -4.30 -32.33
C PRO A 214 -16.68 -3.95 -33.24
N VAL A 215 -16.46 -4.05 -34.55
CA VAL A 215 -17.47 -3.88 -35.59
C VAL A 215 -17.63 -5.21 -36.31
N ILE A 216 -18.88 -5.60 -36.55
CA ILE A 216 -19.25 -6.75 -37.34
C ILE A 216 -19.84 -6.25 -38.65
N ASP A 217 -19.18 -6.57 -39.74
CA ASP A 217 -19.68 -6.26 -41.06
C ASP A 217 -20.32 -7.51 -41.68
N LEU A 218 -21.64 -7.45 -41.89
CA LEU A 218 -22.36 -8.51 -42.58
C LEU A 218 -22.16 -8.34 -44.10
N ILE A 219 -21.47 -9.29 -44.70
CA ILE A 219 -21.15 -9.28 -46.15
C ILE A 219 -22.27 -9.95 -46.95
N GLU A 220 -22.74 -11.10 -46.47
CA GLU A 220 -23.90 -11.78 -47.05
C GLU A 220 -24.87 -12.28 -45.96
N PRO A 221 -26.18 -12.13 -46.18
CA PRO A 221 -26.84 -11.52 -47.35
C PRO A 221 -26.61 -10.01 -47.41
N ALA A 222 -26.42 -9.48 -48.61
CA ALA A 222 -26.43 -8.03 -48.77
C ALA A 222 -27.77 -7.46 -48.32
N GLN A 223 -27.75 -6.22 -47.80
CA GLN A 223 -28.96 -5.56 -47.31
C GLN A 223 -30.07 -5.58 -48.39
N ASN A 224 -31.23 -6.14 -48.04
CA ASN A 224 -32.36 -6.41 -48.96
C ASN A 224 -32.08 -7.48 -50.03
N GLY A 225 -31.03 -8.27 -49.92
CA GLY A 225 -30.71 -9.41 -50.76
C GLY A 225 -31.60 -10.62 -50.45
N ALA A 226 -31.86 -11.46 -51.49
CA ALA A 226 -32.51 -12.77 -51.34
C ALA A 226 -31.46 -13.84 -51.21
N LEU A 227 -31.61 -14.75 -50.24
CA LEU A 227 -30.76 -15.94 -50.08
C LEU A 227 -31.39 -17.13 -50.79
N ASN A 228 -30.60 -17.83 -51.62
CA ASN A 228 -30.96 -19.13 -52.17
C ASN A 228 -30.25 -20.28 -51.42
N ILE A 229 -29.27 -19.99 -50.57
CA ILE A 229 -28.57 -20.87 -49.69
C ILE A 229 -28.46 -20.16 -48.32
N PRO A 230 -28.64 -20.87 -47.20
CA PRO A 230 -28.51 -20.29 -45.85
C PRO A 230 -27.02 -20.06 -45.50
N LEU A 231 -26.38 -19.18 -46.27
CA LEU A 231 -24.98 -18.80 -46.02
C LEU A 231 -24.94 -17.36 -45.46
N ILE A 232 -24.31 -17.19 -44.33
CA ILE A 232 -24.03 -15.91 -43.75
C ILE A 232 -22.51 -15.69 -43.78
N THR A 233 -22.09 -14.60 -44.40
CA THR A 233 -20.69 -14.19 -44.46
C THR A 233 -20.55 -12.84 -43.75
N TYR A 234 -19.60 -12.77 -42.84
CA TYR A 234 -19.33 -11.58 -42.04
C TYR A 234 -17.83 -11.38 -41.86
N ASP A 235 -17.45 -10.18 -41.51
CA ASP A 235 -16.08 -9.82 -41.12
C ASP A 235 -16.07 -9.10 -39.79
N PHE A 236 -15.00 -9.30 -39.02
CA PHE A 236 -14.78 -8.63 -37.75
C PHE A 236 -13.64 -7.62 -37.88
N SER A 237 -13.82 -6.43 -37.30
CA SER A 237 -12.77 -5.41 -37.28
C SER A 237 -11.59 -5.82 -36.39
N GLU A 238 -11.81 -6.76 -35.43
CA GLU A 238 -10.82 -7.25 -34.45
C GLU A 238 -11.16 -8.65 -33.97
N THR A 239 -10.23 -9.29 -33.23
CA THR A 239 -10.46 -10.60 -32.63
C THR A 239 -11.46 -10.48 -31.47
N MET A 240 -12.51 -11.28 -31.52
CA MET A 240 -13.56 -11.31 -30.49
C MET A 240 -13.38 -12.53 -29.58
N LEU A 241 -13.63 -12.35 -28.28
CA LEU A 241 -13.60 -13.46 -27.30
C LEU A 241 -14.86 -14.32 -27.42
N GLU A 242 -16.01 -13.72 -27.68
CA GLU A 242 -17.30 -14.37 -27.82
C GLU A 242 -18.17 -13.57 -28.79
N ALA A 243 -18.93 -14.27 -29.61
CA ALA A 243 -19.88 -13.66 -30.53
C ALA A 243 -21.18 -14.47 -30.54
N ASP A 244 -22.29 -13.84 -30.21
CA ASP A 244 -23.64 -14.39 -30.43
C ASP A 244 -24.10 -13.99 -31.83
N LEU A 245 -24.50 -14.97 -32.65
CA LEU A 245 -25.03 -14.81 -33.99
C LEU A 245 -26.52 -15.03 -33.99
#